data_131daa032286360ecfe6ec28d3200ac6
#
_entry.id   131daa032286360ecfe6ec28d3200ac6
#
_cell.length_a   1.000
_cell.length_b   1.000
_cell.length_c   1.000
_cell.angle_alpha   90.00
_cell.angle_beta   90.00
_cell.angle_gamma   90.00
#
_symmetry.space_group_name_H-M   'P 1'
#
loop_
_entity.id
_entity.type
_entity.pdbx_description
1 polymer ?
#
loop_
_entity_poly.entity_id
_entity_poly.type
_entity_poly.pdbx_seq_one_letter_code
_entity_poly.pdbx_strand_id
1 'polypeptide(L)'
;MLIATLILLTLTGAAIFAAPLRCKAWVALAFVVLFALGGTAAAVGALAGILPPAGLSLPTLLFGEESLRMDALSALFTLLVAAGSVAAALYAKGYVDRYLDRKPAAHISLHYFAFTLLSLSMTAVVTASGGYTFLFWWELMTLSSFVLILFDAERKEVLKAALTYLVMMHLGFFALLIGFVVLQAAEGSADFGALAGYFAAHRPLPLLLVFLAGFGMKAGMFPMHVWLPEAHPAAPSHVSALMSGVMIKTGVYGVLRTTMYLPVGETLATAGVILLGAGIVTGLWGVLLAAMQNDIKRLLAYSSIENVGIIFIAIGVALLGRSAGNDAVALCGMAGALLHTLNHSFFKSLLFFGAGNLYAEAHTTALDRFGGVARQMPVTAILFLVSTAAICALPPLNGFVSEFIIYTGMFRSIAEGQQVLLAAAGVTALALIGGLALFAFTKLYGIVFLGAPRTHEVAEMHEADNYRIAAMALPA
;
A
#
# COMPACT_ATOMS: atom_id res chain seq x y z
N MET A 1 -19.20 -17.87 5.79
CA MET A 1 -18.32 -16.90 5.11
C MET A 1 -17.79 -17.46 3.79
N LEU A 2 -17.05 -18.56 3.78
CA LEU A 2 -16.46 -19.13 2.55
C LEU A 2 -17.49 -19.34 1.43
N ILE A 3 -18.63 -19.96 1.74
CA ILE A 3 -19.70 -20.19 0.74
C ILE A 3 -20.28 -18.86 0.23
N ALA A 4 -20.60 -17.91 1.10
CA ALA A 4 -21.11 -16.61 0.68
C ALA A 4 -20.11 -15.85 -0.17
N THR A 5 -18.82 -15.91 0.20
CA THR A 5 -17.73 -15.31 -0.59
C THR A 5 -17.56 -16.00 -1.94
N LEU A 6 -17.60 -17.34 -1.97
CA LEU A 6 -17.50 -18.08 -3.23
C LEU A 6 -18.70 -17.78 -4.14
N ILE A 7 -19.90 -17.66 -3.59
CA ILE A 7 -21.10 -17.25 -4.33
C ILE A 7 -20.86 -15.84 -4.89
N LEU A 8 -20.43 -14.89 -4.07
CA LEU A 8 -20.19 -13.51 -4.48
C LEU A 8 -19.11 -13.41 -5.58
N LEU A 9 -18.00 -14.14 -5.41
CA LEU A 9 -16.93 -14.21 -6.42
C LEU A 9 -17.42 -14.86 -7.72
N THR A 10 -18.23 -15.93 -7.60
CA THR A 10 -18.80 -16.61 -8.77
C THR A 10 -19.77 -15.71 -9.51
N LEU A 11 -20.64 -15.00 -8.79
CA LEU A 11 -21.58 -14.04 -9.38
C LEU A 11 -20.85 -12.86 -10.04
N THR A 12 -19.83 -12.32 -9.36
CA THR A 12 -18.99 -11.24 -9.90
C THR A 12 -18.24 -11.70 -11.17
N GLY A 13 -17.64 -12.87 -11.13
CA GLY A 13 -16.98 -13.48 -12.28
C GLY A 13 -17.95 -13.70 -13.43
N ALA A 14 -19.08 -14.38 -13.19
CA ALA A 14 -20.09 -14.62 -14.19
C ALA A 14 -20.59 -13.32 -14.84
N ALA A 15 -20.89 -12.29 -14.03
CA ALA A 15 -21.34 -10.99 -14.50
C ALA A 15 -20.28 -10.30 -15.42
N ILE A 16 -19.00 -10.29 -14.99
CA ILE A 16 -17.91 -9.66 -15.78
C ILE A 16 -17.65 -10.44 -17.08
N PHE A 17 -17.62 -11.78 -17.03
CA PHE A 17 -17.37 -12.59 -18.24
C PHE A 17 -18.54 -12.54 -19.22
N ALA A 18 -19.78 -12.53 -18.75
CA ALA A 18 -20.99 -12.45 -19.59
C ALA A 18 -21.23 -11.05 -20.14
N ALA A 19 -20.74 -9.99 -19.50
CA ALA A 19 -20.97 -8.61 -19.94
C ALA A 19 -20.38 -8.33 -21.33
N PRO A 20 -21.04 -7.49 -22.16
CA PRO A 20 -20.46 -6.99 -23.40
C PRO A 20 -19.12 -6.29 -23.15
N LEU A 21 -18.18 -6.38 -24.10
CA LEU A 21 -16.80 -5.93 -23.92
C LEU A 21 -16.70 -4.49 -23.38
N ARG A 22 -17.48 -3.56 -23.92
CA ARG A 22 -17.50 -2.15 -23.49
C ARG A 22 -18.17 -1.91 -22.13
N CYS A 23 -18.92 -2.90 -21.61
CA CYS A 23 -19.62 -2.79 -20.33
C CYS A 23 -18.83 -3.41 -19.18
N LYS A 24 -17.79 -4.22 -19.43
CA LYS A 24 -17.01 -4.94 -18.40
C LYS A 24 -16.42 -4.01 -17.34
N ALA A 25 -15.90 -2.86 -17.75
CA ALA A 25 -15.40 -1.84 -16.86
C ALA A 25 -16.46 -1.32 -15.86
N TRP A 26 -17.67 -1.07 -16.37
CA TRP A 26 -18.78 -0.57 -15.56
C TRP A 26 -19.29 -1.63 -14.58
N VAL A 27 -19.35 -2.88 -15.02
CA VAL A 27 -19.71 -4.01 -14.14
C VAL A 27 -18.70 -4.16 -13.00
N ALA A 28 -17.41 -4.14 -13.34
CA ALA A 28 -16.35 -4.21 -12.32
C ALA A 28 -16.38 -3.01 -11.37
N LEU A 29 -16.52 -1.78 -11.89
CA LEU A 29 -16.67 -0.57 -11.08
C LEU A 29 -17.88 -0.65 -10.15
N ALA A 30 -19.03 -1.14 -10.62
CA ALA A 30 -20.21 -1.31 -9.79
C ALA A 30 -19.97 -2.26 -8.60
N PHE A 31 -19.31 -3.40 -8.83
CA PHE A 31 -18.94 -4.32 -7.74
C PHE A 31 -17.95 -3.70 -6.77
N VAL A 32 -16.90 -3.01 -7.27
CA VAL A 32 -15.92 -2.33 -6.41
C VAL A 32 -16.59 -1.25 -5.57
N VAL A 33 -17.48 -0.44 -6.14
CA VAL A 33 -18.24 0.59 -5.41
C VAL A 33 -19.16 -0.05 -4.37
N LEU A 34 -19.85 -1.14 -4.71
CA LEU A 34 -20.70 -1.86 -3.76
C LEU A 34 -19.91 -2.37 -2.55
N PHE A 35 -18.74 -2.99 -2.79
CA PHE A 35 -17.85 -3.46 -1.72
C PHE A 35 -17.29 -2.29 -0.90
N ALA A 36 -16.91 -1.20 -1.56
CA ALA A 36 -16.42 0.01 -0.90
C ALA A 36 -17.50 0.65 0.00
N LEU A 37 -18.74 0.75 -0.47
CA LEU A 37 -19.85 1.27 0.32
C LEU A 37 -20.16 0.39 1.52
N GLY A 38 -20.22 -0.92 1.35
CA GLY A 38 -20.45 -1.87 2.44
C GLY A 38 -19.31 -1.81 3.48
N GLY A 39 -18.06 -1.83 3.03
CA GLY A 39 -16.89 -1.72 3.89
C GLY A 39 -16.82 -0.37 4.62
N THR A 40 -17.12 0.74 3.92
CA THR A 40 -17.17 2.08 4.51
C THR A 40 -18.26 2.19 5.57
N ALA A 41 -19.47 1.68 5.30
CA ALA A 41 -20.56 1.69 6.27
C ALA A 41 -20.20 0.92 7.53
N ALA A 42 -19.59 -0.28 7.40
CA ALA A 42 -19.12 -1.08 8.53
C ALA A 42 -18.00 -0.36 9.30
N ALA A 43 -17.02 0.24 8.59
CA ALA A 43 -15.90 0.96 9.20
C ALA A 43 -16.37 2.21 9.98
N VAL A 44 -17.24 3.03 9.37
CA VAL A 44 -17.81 4.21 10.03
C VAL A 44 -18.67 3.80 11.23
N GLY A 45 -19.48 2.74 11.09
CA GLY A 45 -20.29 2.23 12.19
C GLY A 45 -19.45 1.74 13.38
N ALA A 46 -18.31 1.09 13.11
CA ALA A 46 -17.35 0.67 14.15
C ALA A 46 -16.65 1.86 14.82
N LEU A 47 -16.18 2.84 14.03
CA LEU A 47 -15.50 4.04 14.56
C LEU A 47 -16.46 4.93 15.37
N ALA A 48 -17.73 5.00 14.97
CA ALA A 48 -18.76 5.76 15.69
C ALA A 48 -19.30 5.03 16.95
N GLY A 49 -18.88 3.78 17.20
CA GLY A 49 -19.38 2.97 18.31
C GLY A 49 -20.85 2.51 18.15
N ILE A 50 -21.40 2.65 16.93
CA ILE A 50 -22.79 2.24 16.61
C ILE A 50 -22.84 0.72 16.40
N LEU A 51 -21.83 0.17 15.73
CA LEU A 51 -21.67 -1.26 15.61
C LEU A 51 -20.72 -1.73 16.72
N PRO A 52 -21.11 -2.74 17.54
CA PRO A 52 -20.16 -3.33 18.44
C PRO A 52 -18.95 -3.83 17.62
N PRO A 53 -17.76 -3.99 18.20
CA PRO A 53 -16.66 -4.68 17.55
C PRO A 53 -17.01 -6.18 17.40
N ALA A 54 -18.17 -6.43 16.84
CA ALA A 54 -18.76 -7.74 16.69
C ALA A 54 -18.00 -8.45 15.57
N GLY A 55 -17.28 -9.48 15.93
CA GLY A 55 -16.89 -10.49 14.99
C GLY A 55 -18.14 -11.16 14.43
N LEU A 56 -18.32 -11.11 13.12
CA LEU A 56 -19.24 -12.03 12.46
C LEU A 56 -18.55 -13.40 12.48
N SER A 57 -18.82 -14.22 13.49
CA SER A 57 -18.30 -15.58 13.51
C SER A 57 -19.12 -16.43 12.55
N LEU A 58 -18.44 -17.05 11.62
CA LEU A 58 -19.03 -17.91 10.61
C LEU A 58 -18.29 -19.25 10.65
N PRO A 59 -18.98 -20.37 10.79
CA PRO A 59 -18.35 -21.68 10.72
C PRO A 59 -17.74 -21.84 9.33
N THR A 60 -16.46 -22.14 9.27
CA THR A 60 -15.76 -22.49 8.04
C THR A 60 -15.61 -24.00 7.97
N LEU A 61 -15.73 -24.55 6.75
CA LEU A 61 -15.63 -26.00 6.54
C LEU A 61 -14.22 -26.55 6.83
N LEU A 62 -13.17 -25.69 6.75
CA LEU A 62 -11.76 -26.09 6.83
C LEU A 62 -11.06 -25.59 8.10
N PHE A 63 -11.52 -24.50 8.72
CA PHE A 63 -10.76 -23.81 9.78
C PHE A 63 -11.54 -23.62 11.08
N GLY A 64 -12.73 -24.23 11.22
CA GLY A 64 -13.58 -24.08 12.41
C GLY A 64 -14.37 -22.77 12.40
N GLU A 65 -14.64 -22.21 13.58
CA GLU A 65 -15.29 -20.89 13.71
C GLU A 65 -14.25 -19.80 13.49
N GLU A 66 -14.44 -19.05 12.42
CA GLU A 66 -13.57 -17.91 12.06
C GLU A 66 -14.36 -16.62 12.11
N SER A 67 -13.79 -15.56 12.64
CA SER A 67 -14.47 -14.27 12.76
C SER A 67 -13.84 -13.19 11.88
N LEU A 68 -14.70 -12.40 11.25
CA LEU A 68 -14.33 -11.09 10.73
C LEU A 68 -14.53 -10.07 11.85
N ARG A 69 -13.53 -9.27 12.12
CA ARG A 69 -13.55 -8.24 13.16
C ARG A 69 -13.26 -6.87 12.58
N MET A 70 -14.14 -5.92 12.84
CA MET A 70 -13.96 -4.53 12.47
C MET A 70 -13.65 -3.71 13.74
N ASP A 71 -12.38 -3.60 14.10
CA ASP A 71 -11.91 -2.65 15.13
C ASP A 71 -11.42 -1.35 14.49
N ALA A 72 -10.97 -0.39 15.29
CA ALA A 72 -10.54 0.93 14.81
C ALA A 72 -9.38 0.84 13.78
N LEU A 73 -8.44 -0.09 13.96
CA LEU A 73 -7.35 -0.30 13.02
C LEU A 73 -7.87 -0.88 11.71
N SER A 74 -8.69 -1.94 11.77
CA SER A 74 -9.35 -2.53 10.60
C SER A 74 -10.20 -1.51 9.85
N ALA A 75 -10.94 -0.67 10.58
CA ALA A 75 -11.80 0.36 10.00
C ALA A 75 -10.99 1.39 9.21
N LEU A 76 -9.88 1.91 9.76
CA LEU A 76 -9.00 2.85 9.06
C LEU A 76 -8.47 2.24 7.75
N PHE A 77 -7.97 1.01 7.80
CA PHE A 77 -7.44 0.34 6.61
C PHE A 77 -8.53 -0.04 5.61
N THR A 78 -9.74 -0.37 6.08
CA THR A 78 -10.91 -0.60 5.19
C THR A 78 -11.29 0.66 4.42
N LEU A 79 -11.31 1.83 5.07
CA LEU A 79 -11.55 3.12 4.41
C LEU A 79 -10.48 3.43 3.35
N LEU A 80 -9.21 3.16 3.66
CA LEU A 80 -8.10 3.32 2.74
C LEU A 80 -8.24 2.40 1.52
N VAL A 81 -8.59 1.12 1.72
CA VAL A 81 -8.84 0.16 0.65
C VAL A 81 -10.03 0.61 -0.21
N ALA A 82 -11.11 1.05 0.40
CA ALA A 82 -12.32 1.50 -0.30
C ALA A 82 -12.01 2.69 -1.23
N ALA A 83 -11.39 3.75 -0.69
CA ALA A 83 -11.05 4.95 -1.45
C ALA A 83 -10.10 4.64 -2.62
N GLY A 84 -9.01 3.91 -2.36
CA GLY A 84 -8.02 3.56 -3.37
C GLY A 84 -8.57 2.64 -4.47
N SER A 85 -9.41 1.66 -4.10
CA SER A 85 -10.03 0.74 -5.06
C SER A 85 -11.01 1.44 -6.00
N VAL A 86 -11.85 2.34 -5.47
CA VAL A 86 -12.81 3.11 -6.29
C VAL A 86 -12.07 4.03 -7.26
N ALA A 87 -11.07 4.79 -6.80
CA ALA A 87 -10.27 5.65 -7.64
C ALA A 87 -9.55 4.86 -8.75
N ALA A 88 -8.93 3.72 -8.41
CA ALA A 88 -8.23 2.88 -9.38
C ALA A 88 -9.19 2.19 -10.36
N ALA A 89 -10.41 1.78 -9.93
CA ALA A 89 -11.43 1.21 -10.82
C ALA A 89 -11.95 2.25 -11.84
N LEU A 90 -12.16 3.49 -11.39
CA LEU A 90 -12.57 4.59 -12.28
C LEU A 90 -11.46 4.90 -13.30
N TYR A 91 -10.19 4.96 -12.84
CA TYR A 91 -9.04 5.14 -13.73
C TYR A 91 -8.92 4.00 -14.75
N ALA A 92 -9.12 2.74 -14.30
CA ALA A 92 -9.04 1.56 -15.14
C ALA A 92 -9.99 1.64 -16.35
N LYS A 93 -11.18 2.24 -16.18
CA LYS A 93 -12.15 2.44 -17.30
C LYS A 93 -11.51 3.21 -18.45
N GLY A 94 -10.95 4.38 -18.21
CA GLY A 94 -10.31 5.17 -19.26
C GLY A 94 -9.00 4.56 -19.79
N TYR A 95 -8.23 3.88 -18.90
CA TYR A 95 -6.95 3.28 -19.25
C TYR A 95 -7.11 2.01 -20.10
N VAL A 96 -7.97 1.06 -19.69
CA VAL A 96 -8.14 -0.25 -20.33
C VAL A 96 -8.96 -0.14 -21.62
N ASP A 97 -9.83 0.85 -21.77
CA ASP A 97 -10.59 1.07 -23.01
C ASP A 97 -9.69 1.19 -24.26
N ARG A 98 -8.47 1.67 -24.09
CA ARG A 98 -7.46 1.77 -25.18
C ARG A 98 -6.95 0.42 -25.67
N TYR A 99 -7.23 -0.66 -24.95
CA TYR A 99 -6.79 -2.02 -25.25
C TYR A 99 -7.91 -2.93 -25.75
N LEU A 100 -9.17 -2.43 -25.84
CA LEU A 100 -10.33 -3.25 -26.23
C LEU A 100 -10.19 -3.85 -27.62
N ASP A 101 -9.56 -3.13 -28.54
CA ASP A 101 -9.32 -3.60 -29.92
C ASP A 101 -7.99 -4.39 -30.05
N ARG A 102 -7.16 -4.42 -29.00
CA ARG A 102 -5.82 -5.02 -29.03
C ARG A 102 -5.71 -6.31 -28.22
N LYS A 103 -6.59 -6.51 -27.23
CA LYS A 103 -6.58 -7.68 -26.34
C LYS A 103 -7.87 -8.48 -26.47
N PRO A 104 -7.81 -9.82 -26.37
CA PRO A 104 -9.03 -10.66 -26.40
C PRO A 104 -10.01 -10.31 -25.28
N ALA A 105 -11.31 -10.46 -25.55
CA ALA A 105 -12.36 -10.18 -24.56
C ALA A 105 -12.19 -10.97 -23.26
N ALA A 106 -11.72 -12.22 -23.33
CA ALA A 106 -11.43 -13.05 -22.15
C ALA A 106 -10.30 -12.45 -21.30
N HIS A 107 -9.25 -11.89 -21.92
CA HIS A 107 -8.15 -11.22 -21.22
C HIS A 107 -8.64 -9.99 -20.45
N ILE A 108 -9.48 -9.17 -21.08
CA ILE A 108 -10.11 -8.00 -20.43
C ILE A 108 -11.02 -8.45 -19.29
N SER A 109 -11.79 -9.54 -19.46
CA SER A 109 -12.62 -10.10 -18.39
C SER A 109 -11.79 -10.57 -17.19
N LEU A 110 -10.71 -11.31 -17.46
CA LEU A 110 -9.80 -11.80 -16.43
C LEU A 110 -9.15 -10.63 -15.66
N HIS A 111 -8.76 -9.57 -16.38
CA HIS A 111 -8.21 -8.37 -15.76
C HIS A 111 -9.19 -7.72 -14.78
N TYR A 112 -10.43 -7.44 -15.21
CA TYR A 112 -11.43 -6.82 -14.35
C TYR A 112 -11.88 -7.74 -13.20
N PHE A 113 -11.96 -9.04 -13.43
CA PHE A 113 -12.24 -10.01 -12.37
C PHE A 113 -11.11 -10.03 -11.32
N ALA A 114 -9.85 -10.13 -11.76
CA ALA A 114 -8.70 -10.10 -10.86
C ALA A 114 -8.60 -8.78 -10.08
N PHE A 115 -8.94 -7.65 -10.72
CA PHE A 115 -8.99 -6.35 -10.06
C PHE A 115 -10.07 -6.29 -8.96
N THR A 116 -11.26 -6.81 -9.23
CA THR A 116 -12.34 -6.85 -8.25
C THR A 116 -12.00 -7.81 -7.10
N LEU A 117 -11.39 -8.96 -7.41
CA LEU A 117 -10.90 -9.93 -6.43
C LEU A 117 -9.80 -9.33 -5.55
N LEU A 118 -8.86 -8.55 -6.12
CA LEU A 118 -7.83 -7.83 -5.36
C LEU A 118 -8.46 -6.85 -4.36
N SER A 119 -9.42 -6.05 -4.80
CA SER A 119 -10.10 -5.07 -3.94
C SER A 119 -10.85 -5.74 -2.77
N LEU A 120 -11.55 -6.84 -3.04
CA LEU A 120 -12.25 -7.61 -2.01
C LEU A 120 -11.27 -8.28 -1.04
N SER A 121 -10.22 -8.92 -1.56
CA SER A 121 -9.24 -9.64 -0.72
C SER A 121 -8.47 -8.70 0.21
N MET A 122 -8.13 -7.49 -0.22
CA MET A 122 -7.51 -6.49 0.67
C MET A 122 -8.42 -6.10 1.84
N THR A 123 -9.73 -5.91 1.59
CA THR A 123 -10.70 -5.64 2.66
C THR A 123 -10.82 -6.83 3.62
N ALA A 124 -10.87 -8.05 3.08
CA ALA A 124 -10.96 -9.27 3.87
C ALA A 124 -9.70 -9.50 4.73
N VAL A 125 -8.50 -9.22 4.20
CA VAL A 125 -7.22 -9.29 4.95
C VAL A 125 -7.25 -8.39 6.18
N VAL A 126 -7.68 -7.13 6.05
CA VAL A 126 -7.66 -6.19 7.18
C VAL A 126 -8.81 -6.39 8.17
N THR A 127 -9.76 -7.27 7.88
CA THR A 127 -10.89 -7.62 8.76
C THR A 127 -10.81 -9.04 9.31
N ALA A 128 -9.94 -9.90 8.78
CA ALA A 128 -9.76 -11.26 9.28
C ALA A 128 -9.12 -11.25 10.68
N SER A 129 -9.73 -11.94 11.65
CA SER A 129 -9.18 -12.11 13.00
C SER A 129 -8.41 -13.42 13.15
N GLY A 130 -8.83 -14.48 12.46
CA GLY A 130 -8.15 -15.77 12.46
C GLY A 130 -6.98 -15.82 11.46
N GLY A 131 -5.86 -16.41 11.88
CA GLY A 131 -4.64 -16.48 11.07
C GLY A 131 -4.81 -17.26 9.78
N TYR A 132 -5.57 -18.34 9.76
CA TYR A 132 -5.76 -19.14 8.54
C TYR A 132 -6.69 -18.46 7.54
N THR A 133 -7.75 -17.79 8.00
CA THR A 133 -8.60 -16.95 7.14
C THR A 133 -7.82 -15.75 6.62
N PHE A 134 -6.99 -15.14 7.45
CA PHE A 134 -6.06 -14.08 7.03
C PHE A 134 -5.14 -14.56 5.92
N LEU A 135 -4.49 -15.72 6.07
CA LEU A 135 -3.58 -16.30 5.08
C LEU A 135 -4.29 -16.65 3.77
N PHE A 136 -5.51 -17.16 3.84
CA PHE A 136 -6.32 -17.45 2.65
C PHE A 136 -6.56 -16.18 1.82
N TRP A 137 -7.01 -15.10 2.45
CA TRP A 137 -7.24 -13.83 1.76
C TRP A 137 -5.95 -13.15 1.32
N TRP A 138 -4.87 -13.30 2.10
CA TRP A 138 -3.54 -12.83 1.74
C TRP A 138 -3.04 -13.48 0.46
N GLU A 139 -3.29 -14.77 0.28
CA GLU A 139 -2.90 -15.47 -0.93
C GLU A 139 -3.78 -15.09 -2.12
N LEU A 140 -5.08 -14.94 -1.94
CA LEU A 140 -5.97 -14.44 -3.01
C LEU A 140 -5.57 -13.02 -3.45
N MET A 141 -5.16 -12.15 -2.51
CA MET A 141 -4.62 -10.83 -2.81
C MET A 141 -3.32 -10.93 -3.63
N THR A 142 -2.47 -11.89 -3.32
CA THR A 142 -1.21 -12.14 -4.05
C THR A 142 -1.48 -12.65 -5.46
N LEU A 143 -2.32 -13.68 -5.61
CA LEU A 143 -2.63 -14.28 -6.90
C LEU A 143 -3.39 -13.33 -7.83
N SER A 144 -4.34 -12.56 -7.30
CA SER A 144 -5.07 -11.58 -8.08
C SER A 144 -4.15 -10.45 -8.59
N SER A 145 -3.26 -9.93 -7.75
CA SER A 145 -2.28 -8.93 -8.18
C SER A 145 -1.24 -9.48 -9.14
N PHE A 146 -0.81 -10.75 -8.99
CA PHE A 146 0.04 -11.42 -9.95
C PHE A 146 -0.60 -11.48 -11.35
N VAL A 147 -1.86 -11.88 -11.43
CA VAL A 147 -2.62 -11.89 -12.70
C VAL A 147 -2.69 -10.48 -13.31
N LEU A 148 -2.87 -9.45 -12.49
CA LEU A 148 -2.91 -8.06 -12.95
C LEU A 148 -1.56 -7.56 -13.48
N ILE A 149 -0.43 -7.97 -12.89
CA ILE A 149 0.92 -7.66 -13.39
C ILE A 149 1.14 -8.29 -14.78
N LEU A 150 0.60 -9.48 -15.02
CA LEU A 150 0.71 -10.21 -16.28
C LEU A 150 -0.10 -9.62 -17.44
N PHE A 151 -0.66 -8.41 -17.32
CA PHE A 151 -1.50 -7.80 -18.37
C PHE A 151 -0.80 -7.75 -19.75
N ASP A 152 0.51 -7.49 -19.79
CA ASP A 152 1.33 -7.49 -21.00
C ASP A 152 2.38 -8.62 -20.96
N ALA A 153 1.94 -9.84 -20.62
CA ALA A 153 2.81 -11.03 -20.44
C ALA A 153 3.56 -11.45 -21.71
N GLU A 154 3.20 -10.92 -22.88
CA GLU A 154 3.95 -11.12 -24.14
C GLU A 154 5.38 -10.54 -24.03
N ARG A 155 5.60 -9.56 -23.16
CA ARG A 155 6.89 -8.96 -22.88
C ARG A 155 7.63 -9.79 -21.84
N LYS A 156 8.84 -10.27 -22.19
CA LYS A 156 9.67 -11.11 -21.29
C LYS A 156 9.98 -10.44 -19.95
N GLU A 157 10.17 -9.11 -19.99
CA GLU A 157 10.44 -8.31 -18.78
C GLU A 157 9.25 -8.33 -17.81
N VAL A 158 8.03 -8.27 -18.34
CA VAL A 158 6.78 -8.34 -17.55
C VAL A 158 6.64 -9.70 -16.90
N LEU A 159 6.87 -10.79 -17.67
CA LEU A 159 6.81 -12.14 -17.14
C LEU A 159 7.87 -12.35 -16.03
N LYS A 160 9.11 -11.89 -16.23
CA LYS A 160 10.18 -11.97 -15.22
C LYS A 160 9.78 -11.20 -13.95
N ALA A 161 9.29 -9.97 -14.09
CA ALA A 161 8.86 -9.14 -12.95
C ALA A 161 7.71 -9.80 -12.17
N ALA A 162 6.72 -10.36 -12.88
CA ALA A 162 5.61 -11.08 -12.26
C ALA A 162 6.07 -12.32 -11.50
N LEU A 163 6.99 -13.11 -12.06
CA LEU A 163 7.54 -14.29 -11.39
C LEU A 163 8.38 -13.90 -10.16
N THR A 164 9.22 -12.87 -10.26
CA THR A 164 9.95 -12.32 -9.10
C THR A 164 8.99 -11.89 -8.00
N TYR A 165 7.92 -11.17 -8.35
CA TYR A 165 6.85 -10.80 -7.43
C TYR A 165 6.23 -12.02 -6.76
N LEU A 166 5.81 -13.02 -7.54
CA LEU A 166 5.14 -14.22 -7.03
C LEU A 166 6.03 -14.99 -6.03
N VAL A 167 7.31 -15.23 -6.40
CA VAL A 167 8.26 -15.92 -5.52
C VAL A 167 8.46 -15.18 -4.20
N MET A 168 8.69 -13.86 -4.26
CA MET A 168 8.88 -13.07 -3.05
C MET A 168 7.64 -13.07 -2.16
N MET A 169 6.44 -12.97 -2.75
CA MET A 169 5.18 -13.00 -1.98
C MET A 169 4.95 -14.35 -1.31
N HIS A 170 5.31 -15.48 -1.96
CA HIS A 170 5.21 -16.80 -1.35
C HIS A 170 6.23 -17.02 -0.22
N LEU A 171 7.45 -16.49 -0.35
CA LEU A 171 8.41 -16.52 0.76
C LEU A 171 7.86 -15.77 1.99
N GLY A 172 7.22 -14.61 1.78
CA GLY A 172 6.52 -13.88 2.84
C GLY A 172 5.34 -14.66 3.43
N PHE A 173 4.54 -15.29 2.57
CA PHE A 173 3.43 -16.15 2.98
C PHE A 173 3.90 -17.32 3.85
N PHE A 174 4.96 -18.01 3.47
CA PHE A 174 5.52 -19.11 4.27
C PHE A 174 6.03 -18.63 5.64
N ALA A 175 6.64 -17.44 5.72
CA ALA A 175 7.01 -16.87 7.01
C ALA A 175 5.77 -16.65 7.89
N LEU A 176 4.70 -16.05 7.35
CA LEU A 176 3.44 -15.87 8.08
C LEU A 176 2.80 -17.19 8.49
N LEU A 177 2.78 -18.18 7.58
CA LEU A 177 2.25 -19.52 7.86
C LEU A 177 2.99 -20.17 9.03
N ILE A 178 4.34 -20.14 9.03
CA ILE A 178 5.15 -20.65 10.14
C ILE A 178 4.78 -19.90 11.44
N GLY A 179 4.63 -18.57 11.40
CA GLY A 179 4.23 -17.77 12.56
C GLY A 179 2.88 -18.22 13.14
N PHE A 180 1.86 -18.40 12.31
CA PHE A 180 0.54 -18.83 12.76
C PHE A 180 0.51 -20.31 13.21
N VAL A 181 1.30 -21.20 12.57
CA VAL A 181 1.42 -22.60 13.03
C VAL A 181 2.09 -22.67 14.41
N VAL A 182 3.15 -21.88 14.64
CA VAL A 182 3.79 -21.79 15.98
C VAL A 182 2.81 -21.28 17.02
N LEU A 183 2.04 -20.23 16.67
CA LEU A 183 1.02 -19.67 17.56
C LEU A 183 -0.07 -20.70 17.88
N GLN A 184 -0.59 -21.41 16.87
CA GLN A 184 -1.58 -22.49 17.03
C GLN A 184 -1.05 -23.63 17.93
N ALA A 185 0.20 -24.02 17.76
CA ALA A 185 0.80 -25.10 18.53
C ALA A 185 1.01 -24.70 20.01
N ALA A 186 1.30 -23.44 20.30
CA ALA A 186 1.55 -22.96 21.65
C ALA A 186 0.26 -22.61 22.42
N GLU A 187 -0.69 -21.94 21.74
CA GLU A 187 -1.88 -21.34 22.39
C GLU A 187 -3.20 -22.09 22.07
N GLY A 188 -3.15 -23.11 21.20
CA GLY A 188 -4.36 -23.81 20.74
C GLY A 188 -5.22 -22.98 19.78
N SER A 189 -4.78 -21.78 19.38
CA SER A 189 -5.48 -20.87 18.46
C SER A 189 -4.49 -20.12 17.58
N ALA A 190 -4.85 -19.93 16.30
CA ALA A 190 -4.10 -19.10 15.35
C ALA A 190 -4.65 -17.66 15.27
N ASP A 191 -5.59 -17.26 16.13
CA ASP A 191 -6.12 -15.90 16.12
C ASP A 191 -5.05 -14.87 16.53
N PHE A 192 -5.11 -13.68 15.92
CA PHE A 192 -4.23 -12.58 16.33
C PHE A 192 -4.35 -12.27 17.82
N GLY A 193 -5.52 -12.46 18.45
CA GLY A 193 -5.73 -12.28 19.87
C GLY A 193 -4.89 -13.22 20.74
N ALA A 194 -4.56 -14.43 20.26
CA ALA A 194 -3.72 -15.38 20.96
C ALA A 194 -2.25 -14.90 21.11
N LEU A 195 -1.81 -13.93 20.29
CA LEU A 195 -0.48 -13.32 20.43
C LEU A 195 -0.25 -12.73 21.82
N ALA A 196 -1.28 -12.20 22.47
CA ALA A 196 -1.15 -11.66 23.83
C ALA A 196 -0.72 -12.74 24.84
N GLY A 197 -1.35 -13.92 24.78
CA GLY A 197 -1.00 -15.09 25.61
C GLY A 197 0.42 -15.57 25.30
N TYR A 198 0.71 -15.77 24.02
CA TYR A 198 2.04 -16.19 23.58
C TYR A 198 3.14 -15.25 24.05
N PHE A 199 2.99 -13.94 23.85
CA PHE A 199 3.99 -12.95 24.25
C PHE A 199 4.14 -12.79 25.76
N ALA A 200 3.12 -13.16 26.54
CA ALA A 200 3.21 -13.20 28.00
C ALA A 200 3.91 -14.46 28.53
N ALA A 201 3.70 -15.61 27.87
CA ALA A 201 4.19 -16.91 28.35
C ALA A 201 5.53 -17.33 27.75
N HIS A 202 5.88 -16.85 26.56
CA HIS A 202 7.06 -17.27 25.81
C HIS A 202 7.98 -16.09 25.48
N ARG A 203 9.16 -16.35 24.88
CA ARG A 203 10.04 -15.31 24.33
C ARG A 203 9.41 -14.68 23.09
N PRO A 204 9.00 -13.39 23.12
CA PRO A 204 8.23 -12.80 22.01
C PRO A 204 9.04 -12.57 20.73
N LEU A 205 10.35 -12.26 20.87
CA LEU A 205 11.18 -11.75 19.78
C LEU A 205 11.29 -12.72 18.58
N PRO A 206 11.49 -14.05 18.75
CA PRO A 206 11.60 -14.95 17.60
C PRO A 206 10.32 -14.97 16.74
N LEU A 207 9.15 -15.09 17.37
CA LEU A 207 7.87 -15.09 16.64
C LEU A 207 7.59 -13.72 16.02
N LEU A 208 7.89 -12.63 16.72
CA LEU A 208 7.79 -11.28 16.18
C LEU A 208 8.63 -11.11 14.91
N LEU A 209 9.88 -11.56 14.90
CA LEU A 209 10.76 -11.46 13.73
C LEU A 209 10.24 -12.26 12.54
N VAL A 210 9.64 -13.42 12.76
CA VAL A 210 9.00 -14.21 11.70
C VAL A 210 7.82 -13.44 11.09
N PHE A 211 6.96 -12.82 11.89
CA PHE A 211 5.87 -11.98 11.39
C PHE A 211 6.39 -10.72 10.69
N LEU A 212 7.41 -10.06 11.26
CA LEU A 212 8.04 -8.89 10.63
C LEU A 212 8.67 -9.23 9.27
N ALA A 213 9.26 -10.41 9.10
CA ALA A 213 9.78 -10.87 7.82
C ALA A 213 8.64 -11.02 6.78
N GLY A 214 7.54 -11.69 7.15
CA GLY A 214 6.42 -11.90 6.24
C GLY A 214 5.70 -10.59 5.87
N PHE A 215 5.35 -9.77 6.83
CA PHE A 215 4.70 -8.48 6.60
C PHE A 215 5.63 -7.46 5.97
N GLY A 216 6.90 -7.42 6.38
CA GLY A 216 7.92 -6.55 5.82
C GLY A 216 8.20 -6.83 4.34
N MET A 217 8.14 -8.10 3.91
CA MET A 217 8.26 -8.49 2.51
C MET A 217 7.13 -7.89 1.67
N LYS A 218 5.89 -7.95 2.15
CA LYS A 218 4.73 -7.34 1.48
C LYS A 218 4.81 -5.83 1.47
N ALA A 219 5.24 -5.22 2.57
CA ALA A 219 5.40 -3.77 2.70
C ALA A 219 6.56 -3.22 1.83
N GLY A 220 7.51 -4.07 1.44
CA GLY A 220 8.71 -3.65 0.72
C GLY A 220 9.83 -3.12 1.61
N MET A 221 9.97 -3.67 2.83
CA MET A 221 11.05 -3.34 3.76
C MET A 221 12.39 -3.87 3.25
N PHE A 222 13.47 -3.10 3.39
CA PHE A 222 14.83 -3.56 3.10
C PHE A 222 15.23 -4.74 4.02
N PRO A 223 15.85 -5.80 3.48
CA PRO A 223 16.29 -6.01 2.10
C PRO A 223 15.24 -6.70 1.20
N MET A 224 14.03 -6.94 1.65
CA MET A 224 12.99 -7.73 0.99
C MET A 224 12.18 -6.96 -0.07
N HIS A 225 12.62 -5.76 -0.45
CA HIS A 225 11.93 -4.81 -1.35
C HIS A 225 12.12 -5.09 -2.84
N VAL A 226 13.00 -6.03 -3.23
CA VAL A 226 13.51 -6.18 -4.61
C VAL A 226 12.43 -6.39 -5.69
N TRP A 227 11.26 -6.90 -5.32
CA TRP A 227 10.13 -7.11 -6.23
C TRP A 227 9.44 -5.81 -6.66
N LEU A 228 9.46 -4.77 -5.79
CA LEU A 228 8.72 -3.51 -5.98
C LEU A 228 9.16 -2.75 -7.23
N PRO A 229 10.46 -2.46 -7.44
CA PRO A 229 10.94 -1.72 -8.61
C PRO A 229 10.80 -2.49 -9.94
N GLU A 230 10.55 -3.79 -9.89
CA GLU A 230 10.31 -4.65 -11.05
C GLU A 230 8.80 -4.72 -11.37
N ALA A 231 7.96 -4.97 -10.37
CA ALA A 231 6.52 -5.18 -10.53
C ALA A 231 5.77 -3.90 -10.95
N HIS A 232 6.12 -2.73 -10.38
CA HIS A 232 5.41 -1.49 -10.67
C HIS A 232 5.55 -0.98 -12.12
N PRO A 233 6.73 -1.00 -12.74
CA PRO A 233 6.84 -0.65 -14.16
C PRO A 233 6.14 -1.65 -15.08
N ALA A 234 6.12 -2.93 -14.71
CA ALA A 234 5.48 -4.01 -15.47
C ALA A 234 3.95 -3.94 -15.46
N ALA A 235 3.37 -3.56 -14.31
CA ALA A 235 1.92 -3.50 -14.15
C ALA A 235 1.28 -2.31 -14.87
N PRO A 236 0.00 -2.42 -15.32
CA PRO A 236 -0.80 -1.26 -15.73
C PRO A 236 -0.86 -0.21 -14.62
N SER A 237 -0.95 1.08 -14.98
CA SER A 237 -0.74 2.17 -14.00
C SER A 237 -1.80 2.23 -12.89
N HIS A 238 -3.06 1.89 -13.17
CA HIS A 238 -4.10 1.78 -12.14
C HIS A 238 -3.82 0.61 -11.16
N VAL A 239 -3.22 -0.47 -11.65
CA VAL A 239 -2.77 -1.58 -10.80
C VAL A 239 -1.58 -1.14 -9.95
N SER A 240 -0.59 -0.45 -10.53
CA SER A 240 0.55 0.10 -9.79
C SER A 240 0.11 1.10 -8.72
N ALA A 241 -0.89 1.95 -9.02
CA ALA A 241 -1.48 2.87 -8.05
C ALA A 241 -2.10 2.12 -6.87
N LEU A 242 -2.89 1.06 -7.13
CA LEU A 242 -3.52 0.25 -6.10
C LEU A 242 -2.49 -0.57 -5.30
N MET A 243 -1.50 -1.15 -5.98
CA MET A 243 -0.42 -1.90 -5.32
C MET A 243 0.40 -1.00 -4.38
N SER A 244 0.86 0.16 -4.86
CA SER A 244 1.65 1.09 -4.07
C SER A 244 0.82 1.86 -3.05
N GLY A 245 -0.34 2.37 -3.46
CA GLY A 245 -1.23 3.16 -2.61
C GLY A 245 -1.88 2.36 -1.49
N VAL A 246 -2.24 1.10 -1.73
CA VAL A 246 -3.08 0.31 -0.83
C VAL A 246 -2.46 -1.03 -0.44
N MET A 247 -2.10 -1.88 -1.40
CA MET A 247 -1.71 -3.26 -1.14
C MET A 247 -0.50 -3.40 -0.20
N ILE A 248 0.56 -2.62 -0.40
CA ILE A 248 1.73 -2.66 0.50
C ILE A 248 1.40 -2.24 1.94
N LYS A 249 0.33 -1.47 2.15
CA LYS A 249 -0.14 -1.07 3.49
C LYS A 249 -0.78 -2.22 4.24
N THR A 250 -1.20 -3.30 3.59
CA THR A 250 -1.62 -4.51 4.30
C THR A 250 -0.45 -5.15 5.05
N GLY A 251 0.80 -4.99 4.57
CA GLY A 251 2.00 -5.35 5.31
C GLY A 251 2.21 -4.46 6.54
N VAL A 252 2.02 -3.14 6.41
CA VAL A 252 2.03 -2.19 7.53
C VAL A 252 0.96 -2.54 8.57
N TYR A 253 -0.26 -2.85 8.10
CA TYR A 253 -1.35 -3.33 8.96
C TYR A 253 -0.93 -4.56 9.78
N GLY A 254 -0.30 -5.55 9.13
CA GLY A 254 0.18 -6.76 9.82
C GLY A 254 1.24 -6.46 10.88
N VAL A 255 2.18 -5.55 10.61
CA VAL A 255 3.17 -5.08 11.60
C VAL A 255 2.48 -4.42 12.80
N LEU A 256 1.56 -3.49 12.56
CA LEU A 256 0.79 -2.84 13.61
C LEU A 256 -0.03 -3.84 14.41
N ARG A 257 -0.75 -4.75 13.71
CA ARG A 257 -1.58 -5.79 14.32
C ARG A 257 -0.78 -6.73 15.23
N THR A 258 0.44 -7.07 14.86
CA THR A 258 1.30 -7.94 15.65
C THR A 258 1.90 -7.20 16.86
N THR A 259 2.40 -5.98 16.65
CA THR A 259 3.10 -5.21 17.69
C THR A 259 2.17 -4.68 18.78
N MET A 260 0.87 -4.51 18.50
CA MET A 260 -0.10 -4.04 19.51
C MET A 260 -0.30 -5.02 20.69
N TYR A 261 0.02 -6.30 20.51
CA TYR A 261 -0.08 -7.33 21.55
C TYR A 261 1.18 -7.49 22.39
N LEU A 262 2.27 -6.79 22.06
CA LEU A 262 3.51 -6.86 22.85
C LEU A 262 3.31 -6.27 24.25
N PRO A 263 3.81 -6.96 25.30
CA PRO A 263 3.78 -6.41 26.64
C PRO A 263 4.71 -5.20 26.76
N VAL A 264 4.32 -4.26 27.63
CA VAL A 264 5.17 -3.10 27.95
C VAL A 264 6.42 -3.58 28.66
N GLY A 265 7.59 -3.11 28.24
CA GLY A 265 8.88 -3.48 28.82
C GLY A 265 9.99 -3.63 27.78
N GLU A 266 11.00 -4.44 28.09
CA GLU A 266 12.21 -4.58 27.26
C GLU A 266 11.93 -5.10 25.84
N THR A 267 11.00 -6.05 25.70
CA THR A 267 10.64 -6.58 24.36
C THR A 267 10.01 -5.50 23.48
N LEU A 268 9.13 -4.66 24.04
CA LEU A 268 8.52 -3.56 23.32
C LEU A 268 9.57 -2.53 22.90
N ALA A 269 10.53 -2.21 23.78
CA ALA A 269 11.65 -1.35 23.47
C ALA A 269 12.51 -1.93 22.33
N THR A 270 12.84 -3.22 22.41
CA THR A 270 13.62 -3.93 21.39
C THR A 270 12.89 -3.91 20.02
N ALA A 271 11.59 -4.17 20.00
CA ALA A 271 10.77 -4.06 18.80
C ALA A 271 10.78 -2.64 18.22
N GLY A 272 10.70 -1.63 19.06
CA GLY A 272 10.82 -0.22 18.70
C GLY A 272 12.17 0.11 18.06
N VAL A 273 13.28 -0.36 18.63
CA VAL A 273 14.63 -0.20 18.06
C VAL A 273 14.76 -0.88 16.70
N ILE A 274 14.25 -2.12 16.57
CA ILE A 274 14.29 -2.87 15.31
C ILE A 274 13.50 -2.14 14.22
N LEU A 275 12.28 -1.68 14.51
CA LEU A 275 11.45 -0.99 13.52
C LEU A 275 11.99 0.39 13.17
N LEU A 276 12.51 1.14 14.14
CA LEU A 276 13.18 2.42 13.87
C LEU A 276 14.40 2.22 12.96
N GLY A 277 15.28 1.27 13.31
CA GLY A 277 16.47 0.98 12.51
C GLY A 277 16.15 0.46 11.10
N ALA A 278 15.23 -0.50 11.01
CA ALA A 278 14.75 -1.01 9.72
C ALA A 278 14.10 0.10 8.88
N GLY A 279 13.33 0.99 9.52
CA GLY A 279 12.72 2.15 8.86
C GLY A 279 13.76 3.13 8.33
N ILE A 280 14.78 3.46 9.10
CA ILE A 280 15.89 4.33 8.68
C ILE A 280 16.59 3.75 7.45
N VAL A 281 16.99 2.48 7.51
CA VAL A 281 17.69 1.82 6.39
C VAL A 281 16.79 1.76 5.16
N THR A 282 15.51 1.37 5.33
CA THR A 282 14.55 1.27 4.22
C THR A 282 14.30 2.63 3.57
N GLY A 283 14.09 3.68 4.38
CA GLY A 283 13.83 5.02 3.88
C GLY A 283 15.00 5.63 3.13
N LEU A 284 16.20 5.57 3.71
CA LEU A 284 17.41 6.08 3.06
C LEU A 284 17.75 5.30 1.79
N TRP A 285 17.67 3.98 1.82
CA TRP A 285 17.91 3.14 0.65
C TRP A 285 16.92 3.45 -0.47
N GLY A 286 15.63 3.54 -0.12
CA GLY A 286 14.56 3.85 -1.08
C GLY A 286 14.77 5.19 -1.77
N VAL A 287 15.00 6.26 -1.01
CA VAL A 287 15.12 7.61 -1.57
C VAL A 287 16.40 7.78 -2.39
N LEU A 288 17.52 7.20 -1.96
CA LEU A 288 18.78 7.23 -2.72
C LEU A 288 18.61 6.57 -4.09
N LEU A 289 17.98 5.39 -4.12
CA LEU A 289 17.73 4.72 -5.39
C LEU A 289 16.66 5.42 -6.23
N ALA A 290 15.65 6.05 -5.63
CA ALA A 290 14.66 6.86 -6.35
C ALA A 290 15.35 8.05 -7.06
N ALA A 291 16.24 8.76 -6.38
CA ALA A 291 16.99 9.89 -6.94
C ALA A 291 17.84 9.51 -8.17
N MET A 292 18.30 8.26 -8.25
CA MET A 292 19.14 7.74 -9.34
C MET A 292 18.32 7.24 -10.55
N GLN A 293 17.00 7.07 -10.45
CA GLN A 293 16.20 6.52 -11.54
C GLN A 293 16.00 7.50 -12.69
N ASN A 294 15.97 6.94 -13.91
CA ASN A 294 15.60 7.63 -15.14
C ASN A 294 14.30 7.08 -15.77
N ASP A 295 13.57 6.28 -15.03
CA ASP A 295 12.24 5.77 -15.37
C ASP A 295 11.23 6.24 -14.33
N ILE A 296 10.11 6.84 -14.77
CA ILE A 296 9.09 7.44 -13.89
C ILE A 296 8.54 6.39 -12.93
N LYS A 297 8.11 5.22 -13.44
CA LYS A 297 7.47 4.20 -12.59
C LYS A 297 8.46 3.55 -11.62
N ARG A 298 9.73 3.38 -12.03
CA ARG A 298 10.77 2.86 -11.13
C ARG A 298 11.11 3.88 -10.04
N LEU A 299 11.18 5.17 -10.36
CA LEU A 299 11.35 6.23 -9.37
C LEU A 299 10.21 6.20 -8.34
N LEU A 300 8.97 6.11 -8.83
CA LEU A 300 7.80 6.00 -7.96
C LEU A 300 7.79 4.72 -7.12
N ALA A 301 8.31 3.60 -7.63
CA ALA A 301 8.44 2.36 -6.87
C ALA A 301 9.44 2.50 -5.72
N TYR A 302 10.64 3.02 -5.98
CA TYR A 302 11.64 3.25 -4.94
C TYR A 302 11.20 4.29 -3.90
N SER A 303 10.49 5.33 -4.32
CA SER A 303 9.91 6.27 -3.36
C SER A 303 8.73 5.69 -2.57
N SER A 304 8.16 4.55 -2.96
CA SER A 304 7.24 3.80 -2.08
C SER A 304 7.98 3.06 -0.97
N ILE A 305 9.16 2.51 -1.27
CA ILE A 305 10.06 1.90 -0.28
C ILE A 305 10.50 2.95 0.75
N GLU A 306 10.90 4.14 0.26
CA GLU A 306 11.22 5.30 1.10
C GLU A 306 10.11 5.60 2.12
N ASN A 307 8.88 5.78 1.65
CA ASN A 307 7.76 6.15 2.50
C ASN A 307 7.36 5.03 3.48
N VAL A 308 7.51 3.76 3.10
CA VAL A 308 7.37 2.63 4.04
C VAL A 308 8.41 2.73 5.16
N GLY A 309 9.63 3.17 4.83
CA GLY A 309 10.67 3.46 5.82
C GLY A 309 10.24 4.53 6.82
N ILE A 310 9.64 5.64 6.35
CA ILE A 310 9.09 6.72 7.21
C ILE A 310 8.01 6.16 8.15
N ILE A 311 7.10 5.33 7.65
CA ILE A 311 6.05 4.69 8.45
C ILE A 311 6.69 3.81 9.55
N PHE A 312 7.71 3.02 9.23
CA PHE A 312 8.38 2.17 10.23
C PHE A 312 9.20 2.97 11.25
N ILE A 313 9.82 4.10 10.86
CA ILE A 313 10.42 5.05 11.80
C ILE A 313 9.35 5.50 12.80
N ALA A 314 8.19 5.93 12.33
CA ALA A 314 7.10 6.41 13.18
C ALA A 314 6.55 5.34 14.12
N ILE A 315 6.35 4.08 13.64
CA ILE A 315 5.95 2.96 14.49
C ILE A 315 7.03 2.67 15.53
N GLY A 316 8.31 2.69 15.15
CA GLY A 316 9.43 2.54 16.08
C GLY A 316 9.41 3.59 17.21
N VAL A 317 9.20 4.86 16.85
CA VAL A 317 9.03 5.97 17.83
C VAL A 317 7.84 5.71 18.75
N ALA A 318 6.71 5.23 18.22
CA ALA A 318 5.53 4.91 19.01
C ALA A 318 5.80 3.81 20.06
N LEU A 319 6.46 2.71 19.65
CA LEU A 319 6.79 1.61 20.55
C LEU A 319 7.82 2.02 21.62
N LEU A 320 8.81 2.82 21.24
CA LEU A 320 9.81 3.36 22.15
C LEU A 320 9.16 4.31 23.18
N GLY A 321 8.27 5.21 22.75
CA GLY A 321 7.52 6.07 23.66
C GLY A 321 6.70 5.27 24.65
N ARG A 322 5.95 4.27 24.18
CA ARG A 322 5.14 3.40 25.04
C ARG A 322 5.98 2.58 26.01
N SER A 323 7.15 2.07 25.60
CA SER A 323 8.06 1.32 26.48
C SER A 323 8.67 2.18 27.57
N ALA A 324 8.87 3.47 27.31
CA ALA A 324 9.36 4.45 28.27
C ALA A 324 8.26 5.06 29.16
N GLY A 325 6.99 4.67 28.99
CA GLY A 325 5.85 5.26 29.70
C GLY A 325 5.53 6.69 29.25
N ASN A 326 5.95 7.10 28.04
CA ASN A 326 5.72 8.43 27.48
C ASN A 326 4.57 8.39 26.47
N ASP A 327 3.36 8.60 26.97
CA ASP A 327 2.15 8.54 26.14
C ASP A 327 2.13 9.57 25.01
N ALA A 328 2.75 10.74 25.22
CA ALA A 328 2.75 11.77 24.20
C ALA A 328 3.70 11.43 23.04
N VAL A 329 4.88 10.86 23.31
CA VAL A 329 5.77 10.33 22.25
C VAL A 329 5.11 9.15 21.56
N ALA A 330 4.51 8.23 22.31
CA ALA A 330 3.78 7.08 21.76
C ALA A 330 2.65 7.51 20.83
N LEU A 331 1.84 8.51 21.25
CA LEU A 331 0.73 9.05 20.46
C LEU A 331 1.25 9.74 19.19
N CYS A 332 2.27 10.60 19.29
CA CYS A 332 2.85 11.27 18.12
C CYS A 332 3.40 10.24 17.11
N GLY A 333 4.13 9.23 17.58
CA GLY A 333 4.64 8.17 16.71
C GLY A 333 3.52 7.41 16.02
N MET A 334 2.50 6.95 16.77
CA MET A 334 1.38 6.17 16.20
C MET A 334 0.48 7.02 15.29
N ALA A 335 0.10 8.23 15.71
CA ALA A 335 -0.70 9.14 14.88
C ALA A 335 0.05 9.52 13.60
N GLY A 336 1.36 9.82 13.71
CA GLY A 336 2.21 10.07 12.55
C GLY A 336 2.27 8.89 11.60
N ALA A 337 2.44 7.65 12.10
CA ALA A 337 2.49 6.43 11.29
C ALA A 337 1.18 6.19 10.53
N LEU A 338 0.04 6.27 11.21
CA LEU A 338 -1.29 6.05 10.61
C LEU A 338 -1.63 7.15 9.60
N LEU A 339 -1.39 8.42 9.95
CA LEU A 339 -1.64 9.54 9.06
C LEU A 339 -0.71 9.50 7.84
N HIS A 340 0.58 9.17 8.02
CA HIS A 340 1.50 9.04 6.89
C HIS A 340 1.13 7.86 5.98
N THR A 341 0.62 6.76 6.54
CA THR A 341 0.09 5.63 5.77
C THR A 341 -1.08 6.06 4.87
N LEU A 342 -2.01 6.87 5.41
CA LEU A 342 -3.14 7.42 4.66
C LEU A 342 -2.68 8.42 3.58
N ASN A 343 -1.84 9.39 3.96
CA ASN A 343 -1.33 10.43 3.07
C ASN A 343 -0.54 9.83 1.90
N HIS A 344 0.35 8.88 2.20
CA HIS A 344 1.11 8.15 1.19
C HIS A 344 0.20 7.38 0.22
N SER A 345 -0.92 6.83 0.69
CA SER A 345 -1.88 6.18 -0.19
C SER A 345 -2.43 7.16 -1.23
N PHE A 346 -2.79 8.38 -0.84
CA PHE A 346 -3.37 9.37 -1.72
C PHE A 346 -2.36 9.91 -2.73
N PHE A 347 -1.26 10.49 -2.29
CA PHE A 347 -0.31 11.08 -3.24
C PHE A 347 0.37 10.03 -4.12
N LYS A 348 0.55 8.78 -3.67
CA LYS A 348 1.10 7.71 -4.53
C LYS A 348 0.13 7.25 -5.60
N SER A 349 -1.14 7.07 -5.26
CA SER A 349 -2.15 6.74 -6.25
C SER A 349 -2.21 7.81 -7.34
N LEU A 350 -2.20 9.08 -6.94
CA LEU A 350 -2.22 10.22 -7.86
C LEU A 350 -0.97 10.25 -8.76
N LEU A 351 0.22 10.04 -8.21
CA LEU A 351 1.48 9.98 -8.97
C LEU A 351 1.48 8.84 -10.01
N PHE A 352 1.01 7.65 -9.63
CA PHE A 352 0.93 6.53 -10.57
C PHE A 352 -0.15 6.72 -11.62
N PHE A 353 -1.28 7.38 -11.31
CA PHE A 353 -2.27 7.76 -12.32
C PHE A 353 -1.67 8.77 -13.31
N GLY A 354 -0.97 9.79 -12.82
CA GLY A 354 -0.27 10.74 -13.68
C GLY A 354 0.79 10.07 -14.56
N ALA A 355 1.61 9.18 -14.00
CA ALA A 355 2.56 8.38 -14.78
C ALA A 355 1.87 7.51 -15.84
N GLY A 356 0.67 7.04 -15.55
CA GLY A 356 -0.15 6.29 -16.51
C GLY A 356 -0.70 7.15 -17.63
N ASN A 357 -1.07 8.40 -17.35
CA ASN A 357 -1.48 9.35 -18.39
C ASN A 357 -0.32 9.64 -19.35
N LEU A 358 0.88 9.88 -18.80
CA LEU A 358 2.08 10.08 -19.58
C LEU A 358 2.40 8.87 -20.47
N TYR A 359 2.40 7.67 -19.88
CA TYR A 359 2.66 6.43 -20.64
C TYR A 359 1.61 6.16 -21.72
N ALA A 360 0.35 6.48 -21.45
CA ALA A 360 -0.74 6.24 -22.40
C ALA A 360 -0.59 7.07 -23.70
N GLU A 361 0.02 8.23 -23.62
CA GLU A 361 0.24 9.12 -24.77
C GLU A 361 1.64 8.92 -25.40
N ALA A 362 2.71 8.88 -24.58
CA ALA A 362 4.09 8.81 -25.07
C ALA A 362 4.60 7.37 -25.28
N HIS A 363 3.89 6.35 -24.81
CA HIS A 363 4.30 4.93 -24.83
C HIS A 363 5.68 4.64 -24.22
N THR A 364 6.17 5.55 -23.36
CA THR A 364 7.44 5.44 -22.65
C THR A 364 7.31 5.98 -21.22
N THR A 365 8.19 5.53 -20.33
CA THR A 365 8.36 6.03 -18.96
C THR A 365 9.75 6.62 -18.72
N ALA A 366 10.59 6.67 -19.77
CA ALA A 366 11.96 7.18 -19.70
C ALA A 366 11.98 8.71 -19.61
N LEU A 367 12.59 9.26 -18.54
CA LEU A 367 12.59 10.70 -18.23
C LEU A 367 13.22 11.56 -19.34
N ASP A 368 14.25 11.07 -19.98
CA ASP A 368 15.00 11.77 -21.02
C ASP A 368 14.20 11.99 -22.31
N ARG A 369 13.11 11.28 -22.49
CA ARG A 369 12.20 11.43 -23.63
C ARG A 369 11.20 12.56 -23.47
N PHE A 370 10.88 12.95 -22.22
CA PHE A 370 9.89 13.97 -21.91
C PHE A 370 10.47 15.40 -21.93
N GLY A 371 9.60 16.39 -21.84
CA GLY A 371 9.87 17.81 -21.68
C GLY A 371 8.65 18.64 -22.03
N GLY A 372 8.38 19.71 -21.30
CA GLY A 372 7.30 20.66 -21.61
C GLY A 372 5.88 20.12 -21.59
N VAL A 373 5.63 18.95 -20.99
CA VAL A 373 4.32 18.27 -20.97
C VAL A 373 3.20 19.13 -20.35
N ALA A 374 3.53 20.08 -19.48
CA ALA A 374 2.54 20.96 -18.85
C ALA A 374 1.72 21.80 -19.85
N ARG A 375 2.21 21.99 -21.08
CA ARG A 375 1.47 22.70 -22.13
C ARG A 375 0.43 21.81 -22.80
N GLN A 376 0.74 20.54 -23.00
CA GLN A 376 -0.13 19.55 -23.65
C GLN A 376 -1.13 18.94 -22.68
N MET A 377 -0.72 18.74 -21.42
CA MET A 377 -1.50 18.07 -20.37
C MET A 377 -1.56 18.94 -19.09
N PRO A 378 -2.19 20.13 -19.12
CA PRO A 378 -2.17 21.08 -18.02
C PRO A 378 -2.87 20.56 -16.77
N VAL A 379 -3.98 19.85 -16.88
CA VAL A 379 -4.69 19.30 -15.71
C VAL A 379 -3.90 18.19 -15.07
N THR A 380 -3.38 17.25 -15.86
CA THR A 380 -2.48 16.20 -15.39
C THR A 380 -1.24 16.82 -14.71
N ALA A 381 -0.65 17.89 -15.28
CA ALA A 381 0.52 18.56 -14.71
C ALA A 381 0.22 19.18 -13.34
N ILE A 382 -0.91 19.87 -13.17
CA ILE A 382 -1.30 20.49 -11.89
C ILE A 382 -1.54 19.40 -10.83
N LEU A 383 -2.32 18.37 -11.15
CA LEU A 383 -2.58 17.29 -10.20
C LEU A 383 -1.30 16.52 -9.84
N PHE A 384 -0.41 16.32 -10.80
CA PHE A 384 0.90 15.71 -10.55
C PHE A 384 1.79 16.61 -9.68
N LEU A 385 1.73 17.94 -9.85
CA LEU A 385 2.46 18.90 -9.00
C LEU A 385 1.99 18.85 -7.56
N VAL A 386 0.67 18.83 -7.33
CA VAL A 386 0.09 18.71 -5.98
C VAL A 386 0.63 17.47 -5.27
N SER A 387 0.60 16.32 -5.93
CA SER A 387 1.10 15.08 -5.33
C SER A 387 2.63 15.06 -5.18
N THR A 388 3.36 15.70 -6.11
CA THR A 388 4.82 15.88 -6.00
C THR A 388 5.18 16.75 -4.78
N ALA A 389 4.47 17.85 -4.57
CA ALA A 389 4.67 18.70 -3.40
C ALA A 389 4.25 18.00 -2.10
N ALA A 390 3.18 17.19 -2.13
CA ALA A 390 2.73 16.42 -0.98
C ALA A 390 3.72 15.35 -0.54
N ILE A 391 4.31 14.59 -1.47
CA ILE A 391 5.31 13.55 -1.14
C ILE A 391 6.64 14.14 -0.67
N CYS A 392 6.95 15.38 -1.06
CA CYS A 392 8.11 16.13 -0.55
C CYS A 392 7.84 16.79 0.81
N ALA A 393 6.74 16.49 1.46
CA ALA A 393 6.33 17.08 2.74
C ALA A 393 6.37 18.62 2.75
N LEU A 394 5.95 19.26 1.65
CA LEU A 394 5.92 20.72 1.60
C LEU A 394 4.66 21.26 2.29
N PRO A 395 4.77 22.28 3.18
CA PRO A 395 3.61 22.95 3.77
C PRO A 395 2.76 23.64 2.69
N PRO A 396 1.42 23.64 2.80
CA PRO A 396 0.57 23.11 3.88
C PRO A 396 0.03 21.68 3.59
N LEU A 397 0.68 20.92 2.70
CA LEU A 397 0.15 19.64 2.20
C LEU A 397 0.19 18.51 3.25
N ASN A 398 -0.57 17.49 2.99
CA ASN A 398 -0.82 16.38 3.92
C ASN A 398 0.45 15.61 4.32
N GLY A 399 1.44 15.43 3.43
CA GLY A 399 2.73 14.81 3.73
C GLY A 399 3.47 15.53 4.86
N PHE A 400 3.51 16.88 4.80
CA PHE A 400 4.09 17.71 5.85
C PHE A 400 3.44 17.47 7.22
N VAL A 401 2.12 17.40 7.28
CA VAL A 401 1.41 17.25 8.56
C VAL A 401 1.81 15.95 9.26
N SER A 402 1.87 14.84 8.53
CA SER A 402 2.26 13.55 9.10
C SER A 402 3.72 13.52 9.56
N GLU A 403 4.64 14.04 8.74
CA GLU A 403 6.07 14.09 9.13
C GLU A 403 6.29 15.06 10.29
N PHE A 404 5.61 16.19 10.33
CA PHE A 404 5.67 17.15 11.45
C PHE A 404 5.26 16.51 12.77
N ILE A 405 4.22 15.66 12.78
CA ILE A 405 3.81 14.91 13.97
C ILE A 405 4.91 13.91 14.39
N ILE A 406 5.55 13.22 13.43
CA ILE A 406 6.64 12.28 13.72
C ILE A 406 7.83 13.04 14.33
N TYR A 407 8.22 14.17 13.73
CA TYR A 407 9.27 15.04 14.28
C TYR A 407 8.93 15.52 15.68
N THR A 408 7.70 15.95 15.93
CA THR A 408 7.23 16.40 17.25
C THR A 408 7.44 15.30 18.30
N GLY A 409 7.11 14.05 18.00
CA GLY A 409 7.37 12.91 18.88
C GLY A 409 8.85 12.72 19.20
N MET A 410 9.70 12.75 18.16
CA MET A 410 11.14 12.58 18.33
C MET A 410 11.80 13.74 19.11
N PHE A 411 11.45 15.00 18.78
CA PHE A 411 11.96 16.17 19.51
C PHE A 411 11.53 16.17 20.97
N ARG A 412 10.29 15.74 21.24
CA ARG A 412 9.81 15.61 22.61
C ARG A 412 10.58 14.53 23.39
N SER A 413 10.86 13.38 22.76
CA SER A 413 11.71 12.33 23.36
C SER A 413 13.10 12.87 23.72
N ILE A 414 13.72 13.68 22.85
CA ILE A 414 15.01 14.33 23.11
C ILE A 414 14.90 15.33 24.28
N ALA A 415 13.90 16.21 24.25
CA ALA A 415 13.72 17.25 25.26
C ALA A 415 13.49 16.69 26.67
N GLU A 416 12.84 15.53 26.76
CA GLU A 416 12.59 14.81 28.01
C GLU A 416 13.76 13.88 28.43
N GLY A 417 14.87 13.88 27.68
CA GLY A 417 16.05 13.06 27.95
C GLY A 417 15.85 11.56 27.74
N GLN A 418 14.77 11.17 27.03
CA GLN A 418 14.42 9.77 26.80
C GLN A 418 14.96 9.29 25.46
N GLN A 419 15.78 8.21 25.46
CA GLN A 419 16.29 7.56 24.24
C GLN A 419 16.88 8.56 23.20
N VAL A 420 17.57 9.58 23.70
CA VAL A 420 18.06 10.75 22.94
C VAL A 420 18.80 10.36 21.66
N LEU A 421 19.69 9.35 21.73
CA LEU A 421 20.47 8.90 20.57
C LEU A 421 19.58 8.31 19.47
N LEU A 422 18.59 7.50 19.83
CA LEU A 422 17.67 6.87 18.87
C LEU A 422 16.74 7.92 18.23
N ALA A 423 16.22 8.83 19.04
CA ALA A 423 15.39 9.92 18.54
C ALA A 423 16.17 10.87 17.62
N ALA A 424 17.41 11.23 17.99
CA ALA A 424 18.31 12.04 17.16
C ALA A 424 18.67 11.35 15.84
N ALA A 425 18.92 10.04 15.85
CA ALA A 425 19.14 9.25 14.64
C ALA A 425 17.89 9.26 13.73
N GLY A 426 16.68 9.13 14.32
CA GLY A 426 15.42 9.22 13.59
C GLY A 426 15.22 10.59 12.94
N VAL A 427 15.44 11.69 13.69
CA VAL A 427 15.36 13.08 13.18
C VAL A 427 16.32 13.28 12.02
N THR A 428 17.58 12.87 12.18
CA THR A 428 18.61 13.02 11.15
C THR A 428 18.25 12.23 9.87
N ALA A 429 17.80 10.97 10.06
CA ALA A 429 17.42 10.13 8.93
C ALA A 429 16.20 10.70 8.18
N LEU A 430 15.16 11.13 8.89
CA LEU A 430 13.96 11.69 8.29
C LEU A 430 14.27 13.02 7.54
N ALA A 431 15.14 13.86 8.09
CA ALA A 431 15.60 15.08 7.42
C ALA A 431 16.37 14.79 6.13
N LEU A 432 17.25 13.78 6.15
CA LEU A 432 18.00 13.35 4.95
C LEU A 432 17.04 12.75 3.89
N ILE A 433 16.08 11.94 4.31
CA ILE A 433 15.06 11.36 3.43
C ILE A 433 14.28 12.48 2.74
N GLY A 434 13.75 13.45 3.50
CA GLY A 434 12.99 14.58 2.94
C GLY A 434 13.79 15.44 1.97
N GLY A 435 15.07 15.75 2.29
CA GLY A 435 15.95 16.49 1.39
C GLY A 435 16.23 15.77 0.07
N LEU A 436 16.45 14.46 0.12
CA LEU A 436 16.67 13.63 -1.08
C LEU A 436 15.37 13.41 -1.87
N ALA A 437 14.22 13.29 -1.18
CA ALA A 437 12.91 13.23 -1.83
C ALA A 437 12.65 14.52 -2.63
N LEU A 438 12.87 15.68 -2.02
CA LEU A 438 12.73 16.96 -2.69
C LEU A 438 13.60 17.03 -3.96
N PHE A 439 14.85 16.58 -3.90
CA PHE A 439 15.73 16.49 -5.07
C PHE A 439 15.15 15.55 -6.14
N ALA A 440 14.76 14.34 -5.78
CA ALA A 440 14.27 13.33 -6.72
C ALA A 440 12.98 13.79 -7.43
N PHE A 441 12.05 14.37 -6.70
CA PHE A 441 10.76 14.79 -7.24
C PHE A 441 10.83 16.14 -7.98
N THR A 442 11.72 17.06 -7.57
CA THR A 442 12.02 18.27 -8.35
C THR A 442 12.65 17.90 -9.70
N LYS A 443 13.60 16.95 -9.70
CA LYS A 443 14.17 16.37 -10.94
C LYS A 443 13.04 15.77 -11.80
N LEU A 444 12.18 14.93 -11.25
CA LEU A 444 11.09 14.28 -11.97
C LEU A 444 10.16 15.31 -12.62
N TYR A 445 9.62 16.22 -11.82
CA TYR A 445 8.67 17.22 -12.30
C TYR A 445 9.31 18.19 -13.32
N GLY A 446 10.49 18.68 -13.01
CA GLY A 446 11.23 19.62 -13.87
C GLY A 446 11.56 19.04 -15.25
N ILE A 447 12.01 17.77 -15.28
CA ILE A 447 12.37 17.11 -16.55
C ILE A 447 11.13 16.81 -17.40
N VAL A 448 10.04 16.34 -16.77
CA VAL A 448 8.84 15.88 -17.50
C VAL A 448 7.97 17.06 -17.94
N PHE A 449 7.63 17.96 -17.01
CA PHE A 449 6.57 18.94 -17.23
C PHE A 449 7.08 20.30 -17.71
N LEU A 450 8.33 20.66 -17.40
CA LEU A 450 8.90 21.98 -17.74
C LEU A 450 9.78 21.92 -19.02
N GLY A 451 10.06 23.10 -19.57
CA GLY A 451 10.91 23.25 -20.76
C GLY A 451 10.15 23.08 -22.08
N ALA A 452 10.77 22.41 -23.05
CA ALA A 452 10.23 22.13 -24.37
C ALA A 452 10.17 20.61 -24.63
N PRO A 453 9.22 20.13 -25.49
CA PRO A 453 9.16 18.73 -25.92
C PRO A 453 10.50 18.27 -26.50
N ARG A 454 10.96 17.07 -26.08
CA ARG A 454 12.22 16.49 -26.58
C ARG A 454 12.02 15.50 -27.69
N THR A 455 10.80 14.97 -27.84
CA THR A 455 10.42 14.04 -28.90
C THR A 455 9.15 14.50 -29.58
N HIS A 456 8.92 14.04 -30.81
CA HIS A 456 7.71 14.37 -31.58
C HIS A 456 6.44 13.85 -30.88
N GLU A 457 6.51 12.63 -30.34
CA GLU A 457 5.39 12.00 -29.63
C GLU A 457 4.96 12.86 -28.43
N VAL A 458 5.91 13.44 -27.69
CA VAL A 458 5.61 14.32 -26.54
C VAL A 458 5.03 15.67 -26.99
N ALA A 459 5.43 16.18 -28.14
CA ALA A 459 4.87 17.42 -28.68
C ALA A 459 3.39 17.27 -29.11
N GLU A 460 2.97 16.06 -29.50
CA GLU A 460 1.61 15.72 -29.93
C GLU A 460 0.72 15.12 -28.85
N MET A 461 1.17 15.06 -27.60
CA MET A 461 0.37 14.54 -26.50
C MET A 461 -0.89 15.37 -26.26
N HIS A 462 -1.94 14.69 -25.82
CA HIS A 462 -3.22 15.30 -25.47
C HIS A 462 -3.56 15.00 -24.00
N GLU A 463 -4.40 15.86 -23.41
CA GLU A 463 -4.88 15.65 -22.03
C GLU A 463 -5.63 14.33 -21.90
N ALA A 464 -5.54 13.73 -20.72
CA ALA A 464 -6.22 12.48 -20.40
C ALA A 464 -7.74 12.65 -20.46
N ASP A 465 -8.45 11.56 -20.74
CA ASP A 465 -9.91 11.53 -20.75
C ASP A 465 -10.51 11.85 -19.36
N ASN A 466 -11.80 12.22 -19.36
CA ASN A 466 -12.49 12.65 -18.13
C ASN A 466 -12.51 11.60 -17.01
N TYR A 467 -12.51 10.29 -17.36
CA TYR A 467 -12.51 9.24 -16.33
C TYR A 467 -11.15 9.19 -15.59
N ARG A 468 -10.04 9.30 -16.35
CA ARG A 468 -8.69 9.33 -15.78
C ARG A 468 -8.45 10.60 -14.98
N ILE A 469 -8.91 11.76 -15.45
CA ILE A 469 -8.82 13.02 -14.70
C ILE A 469 -9.68 12.98 -13.44
N ALA A 470 -10.92 12.50 -13.51
CA ALA A 470 -11.79 12.36 -12.34
C ALA A 470 -11.18 11.42 -11.29
N ALA A 471 -10.58 10.30 -11.74
CA ALA A 471 -9.89 9.38 -10.85
C ALA A 471 -8.66 10.01 -10.18
N MET A 472 -7.93 10.89 -10.87
CA MET A 472 -6.83 11.66 -10.29
C MET A 472 -7.31 12.70 -9.27
N ALA A 473 -8.45 13.31 -9.50
CA ALA A 473 -9.01 14.33 -8.60
C ALA A 473 -9.51 13.76 -7.26
N LEU A 474 -9.84 12.46 -7.19
CA LEU A 474 -10.30 11.82 -5.95
C LEU A 474 -9.24 11.79 -4.83
N PRO A 475 -7.95 11.45 -5.09
CA PRO A 475 -6.90 11.46 -4.09
C PRO A 475 -6.14 12.80 -3.99
N ALA A 476 -6.46 13.80 -4.84
CA ALA A 476 -5.81 15.11 -4.83
C ALA A 476 -6.41 16.03 -3.74
#